data_b424c4ec697369d0fec6dd68dc53e7b2
#
_entry.id   b424c4ec697369d0fec6dd68dc53e7b2
#
_cell.length_a   1.000
_cell.length_b   1.000
_cell.length_c   1.000
_cell.angle_alpha   90.00
_cell.angle_beta   90.00
_cell.angle_gamma   90.00
#
_symmetry.space_group_name_H-M   'P 1'
#
loop_
_entity.id
_entity.type
_entity.pdbx_description
1 polymer ?
#
loop_
_entity_poly.entity_id
_entity_poly.type
_entity_poly.pdbx_seq_one_letter_code
_entity_poly.pdbx_strand_id
1 'polypeptide(L)'
;SSDLEQIIEHNLLEAVIELPPNLFYGAAISTAILVFRKERMRTQTLFVDARKGYISNKGLCKLSDKMLEQLSNTYKKFLAGEEMGREKKGCSFYIATQDEIRHNKYDLKVIKYVEDKIERKEIDVKVALQRIDELEERLKCIDKQFKDCAWRLRELTKE
;
A
#
# COMPACT_ATOMS: atom_id res chain seq x y z
N SER A 1 -22.17 -9.67 -9.26
CA SER A 1 -22.15 -8.30 -8.74
C SER A 1 -23.36 -8.00 -7.86
N SER A 2 -24.57 -8.47 -8.21
CA SER A 2 -25.79 -8.22 -7.40
C SER A 2 -25.71 -8.70 -5.96
N ASP A 3 -25.11 -9.88 -5.70
CA ASP A 3 -25.02 -10.46 -4.37
C ASP A 3 -24.06 -9.66 -3.46
N LEU A 4 -22.95 -9.21 -4.01
CA LEU A 4 -21.99 -8.38 -3.29
C LEU A 4 -22.57 -7.00 -2.94
N GLU A 5 -23.30 -6.40 -3.87
CA GLU A 5 -24.04 -5.15 -3.64
C GLU A 5 -25.04 -5.32 -2.49
N GLN A 6 -25.84 -6.38 -2.52
CA GLN A 6 -26.80 -6.65 -1.45
C GLN A 6 -26.13 -6.84 -0.09
N ILE A 7 -25.01 -7.55 -0.01
CA ILE A 7 -24.25 -7.75 1.22
C ILE A 7 -23.80 -6.41 1.80
N ILE A 8 -23.33 -5.51 0.96
CA ILE A 8 -22.86 -4.18 1.37
C ILE A 8 -24.04 -3.28 1.77
N GLU A 9 -25.11 -3.27 0.98
CA GLU A 9 -26.31 -2.47 1.27
C GLU A 9 -27.00 -2.90 2.56
N HIS A 10 -27.00 -4.19 2.88
CA HIS A 10 -27.51 -4.71 4.15
C HIS A 10 -26.53 -4.56 5.31
N ASN A 11 -25.43 -3.81 5.12
CA ASN A 11 -24.43 -3.55 6.15
C ASN A 11 -23.84 -4.83 6.79
N LEU A 12 -23.61 -5.87 6.01
CA LEU A 12 -23.07 -7.14 6.49
C LEU A 12 -21.54 -7.21 6.41
N LEU A 13 -20.88 -6.47 5.51
CA LEU A 13 -19.43 -6.50 5.31
C LEU A 13 -18.72 -5.64 6.37
N GLU A 14 -18.00 -6.28 7.29
CA GLU A 14 -17.29 -5.61 8.39
C GLU A 14 -15.85 -5.28 8.05
N ALA A 15 -15.12 -6.22 7.44
CA ALA A 15 -13.73 -5.97 7.05
C ALA A 15 -13.34 -6.74 5.78
N VAL A 16 -12.35 -6.19 5.07
CA VAL A 16 -11.67 -6.81 3.93
C VAL A 16 -10.17 -6.77 4.22
N ILE A 17 -9.53 -7.92 4.33
CA ILE A 17 -8.11 -8.06 4.66
C ILE A 17 -7.41 -8.74 3.49
N GLU A 18 -6.57 -8.02 2.76
CA GLU A 18 -5.80 -8.57 1.64
C GLU A 18 -4.50 -9.19 2.15
N LEU A 19 -4.29 -10.44 1.77
CA LEU A 19 -3.18 -11.27 2.20
C LEU A 19 -2.10 -11.39 1.11
N PRO A 20 -0.83 -11.68 1.47
CA PRO A 20 0.23 -11.86 0.48
C PRO A 20 -0.03 -13.03 -0.46
N PRO A 21 0.53 -13.00 -1.69
CA PRO A 21 0.52 -14.13 -2.59
C PRO A 21 1.32 -15.31 -1.99
N ASN A 22 1.10 -16.51 -2.50
CA ASN A 22 1.75 -17.75 -2.05
C ASN A 22 1.56 -18.06 -0.54
N LEU A 23 0.53 -17.55 0.09
CA LEU A 23 0.20 -17.88 1.48
C LEU A 23 -0.42 -19.28 1.58
N PHE A 24 -1.17 -19.67 0.57
CA PHE A 24 -1.77 -21.00 0.46
C PHE A 24 -1.06 -21.82 -0.61
N TYR A 25 -0.90 -23.11 -0.34
CA TYR A 25 -0.23 -24.02 -1.26
C TYR A 25 -0.93 -24.03 -2.64
N GLY A 26 -0.15 -23.82 -3.70
CA GLY A 26 -0.66 -23.77 -5.07
C GLY A 26 -1.36 -22.46 -5.48
N ALA A 27 -1.50 -21.48 -4.58
CA ALA A 27 -2.12 -20.18 -4.88
C ALA A 27 -1.05 -19.09 -5.05
N ALA A 28 -0.63 -18.82 -6.29
CA ALA A 28 0.33 -17.76 -6.61
C ALA A 28 -0.25 -16.33 -6.57
N ILE A 29 -1.56 -16.20 -6.39
CA ILE A 29 -2.27 -14.91 -6.34
C ILE A 29 -2.54 -14.46 -4.90
N SER A 30 -2.68 -13.15 -4.70
CA SER A 30 -3.15 -12.60 -3.43
C SER A 30 -4.58 -13.06 -3.17
N THR A 31 -4.85 -13.38 -1.91
CA THR A 31 -6.17 -13.76 -1.43
C THR A 31 -6.69 -12.71 -0.45
N ALA A 32 -7.99 -12.69 -0.20
CA ALA A 32 -8.58 -11.79 0.78
C ALA A 32 -9.49 -12.53 1.75
N ILE A 33 -9.47 -12.08 3.00
CA ILE A 33 -10.44 -12.48 4.03
C ILE A 33 -11.54 -11.43 4.02
N LEU A 34 -12.78 -11.88 3.84
CA LEU A 34 -13.98 -11.07 4.02
C LEU A 34 -14.61 -11.41 5.37
N VAL A 35 -14.78 -10.42 6.22
CA VAL A 35 -15.42 -10.58 7.53
C VAL A 35 -16.84 -10.06 7.45
N PHE A 36 -17.79 -10.93 7.74
CA PHE A 36 -19.21 -10.59 7.77
C PHE A 36 -19.75 -10.64 9.19
N ARG A 37 -20.59 -9.67 9.52
CA ARG A 37 -21.31 -9.64 10.80
C ARG A 37 -22.74 -9.15 10.58
N LYS A 38 -23.68 -9.82 11.22
CA LYS A 38 -25.09 -9.37 11.31
C LYS A 38 -25.23 -8.31 12.39
N GLU A 39 -26.26 -7.48 12.26
CA GLU A 39 -26.66 -6.49 13.26
C GLU A 39 -25.53 -5.52 13.67
N ARG A 40 -24.80 -5.02 12.68
CA ARG A 40 -23.76 -4.02 12.91
C ARG A 40 -24.37 -2.65 13.19
N MET A 41 -23.88 -2.00 14.23
CA MET A 41 -24.26 -0.61 14.54
C MET A 41 -23.52 0.39 13.65
N ARG A 42 -22.36 0.02 13.11
CA ARG A 42 -21.55 0.86 12.23
C ARG A 42 -21.75 0.46 10.78
N THR A 43 -21.80 1.48 9.91
CA THR A 43 -21.93 1.29 8.45
C THR A 43 -20.58 1.30 7.74
N GLN A 44 -19.49 1.61 8.45
CA GLN A 44 -18.14 1.66 7.90
C GLN A 44 -17.53 0.27 7.77
N THR A 45 -16.71 0.07 6.75
CA THR A 45 -15.98 -1.18 6.48
C THR A 45 -14.48 -0.93 6.61
N LEU A 46 -13.78 -1.82 7.31
CA LEU A 46 -12.33 -1.77 7.47
C LEU A 46 -11.64 -2.49 6.30
N PHE A 47 -10.78 -1.77 5.58
CA PHE A 47 -9.89 -2.33 4.55
C PHE A 47 -8.47 -2.41 5.09
N VAL A 48 -7.82 -3.56 4.97
CA VAL A 48 -6.47 -3.80 5.50
C VAL A 48 -5.59 -4.43 4.44
N ASP A 49 -4.44 -3.80 4.17
CA ASP A 49 -3.39 -4.35 3.31
C ASP A 49 -2.31 -5.04 4.16
N ALA A 50 -2.34 -6.37 4.17
CA ALA A 50 -1.37 -7.21 4.85
C ALA A 50 -0.35 -7.85 3.88
N ARG A 51 -0.33 -7.46 2.59
CA ARG A 51 0.52 -8.07 1.56
C ARG A 51 2.02 -7.96 1.84
N LYS A 52 2.45 -6.93 2.58
CA LYS A 52 3.88 -6.67 2.85
C LYS A 52 4.42 -7.31 4.13
N GLY A 53 3.57 -7.93 4.95
CA GLY A 53 3.93 -8.42 6.28
C GLY A 53 4.20 -9.91 6.36
N TYR A 54 4.92 -10.48 5.40
CA TYR A 54 5.16 -11.92 5.33
C TYR A 54 6.64 -12.29 5.46
N ILE A 55 6.87 -13.54 5.83
CA ILE A 55 8.17 -14.22 5.79
C ILE A 55 8.08 -15.29 4.70
N SER A 56 8.99 -15.23 3.72
CA SER A 56 9.07 -16.24 2.66
C SER A 56 10.00 -17.38 3.07
N ASN A 57 9.53 -18.61 2.96
CA ASN A 57 10.34 -19.81 3.17
C ASN A 57 10.02 -20.85 2.09
N LYS A 58 11.03 -21.22 1.29
CA LYS A 58 10.93 -22.26 0.24
C LYS A 58 9.70 -22.13 -0.69
N GLY A 59 9.37 -20.89 -1.10
CA GLY A 59 8.26 -20.64 -2.04
C GLY A 59 6.88 -20.51 -1.39
N LEU A 60 6.76 -20.71 -0.08
CA LEU A 60 5.54 -20.43 0.68
C LEU A 60 5.75 -19.16 1.52
N CYS A 61 4.71 -18.34 1.58
CA CYS A 61 4.67 -17.18 2.44
C CYS A 61 3.96 -17.54 3.76
N LYS A 62 4.45 -17.00 4.87
CA LYS A 62 3.80 -17.05 6.17
C LYS A 62 3.67 -15.63 6.71
N LEU A 63 2.52 -15.28 7.26
CA LEU A 63 2.40 -14.02 7.98
C LEU A 63 3.34 -14.02 9.18
N SER A 64 4.06 -12.92 9.38
CA SER A 64 4.91 -12.77 10.55
C SER A 64 4.07 -12.59 11.81
N ASP A 65 4.58 -13.03 12.96
CA ASP A 65 3.88 -12.85 14.25
C ASP A 65 3.58 -11.38 14.53
N LYS A 66 4.51 -10.50 14.16
CA LYS A 66 4.31 -9.05 14.23
C LYS A 66 3.14 -8.57 13.37
N MET A 67 2.97 -9.11 12.16
CA MET A 67 1.83 -8.78 11.29
C MET A 67 0.52 -9.30 11.88
N LEU A 68 0.50 -10.50 12.43
CA LEU A 68 -0.68 -11.06 13.09
C LEU A 68 -1.12 -10.22 14.29
N GLU A 69 -0.16 -9.75 15.08
CA GLU A 69 -0.42 -8.85 16.21
C GLU A 69 -0.97 -7.50 15.72
N GLN A 70 -0.37 -6.89 14.70
CA GLN A 70 -0.84 -5.64 14.11
C GLN A 70 -2.25 -5.77 13.55
N LEU A 71 -2.55 -6.83 12.80
CA LEU A 71 -3.89 -7.12 12.29
C LEU A 71 -4.91 -7.23 13.42
N SER A 72 -4.58 -8.03 14.46
CA SER A 72 -5.46 -8.21 15.63
C SER A 72 -5.74 -6.89 16.34
N ASN A 73 -4.70 -6.09 16.57
CA ASN A 73 -4.82 -4.80 17.24
C ASN A 73 -5.62 -3.79 16.40
N THR A 74 -5.36 -3.71 15.08
CA THR A 74 -6.10 -2.85 14.17
C THR A 74 -7.59 -3.20 14.17
N TYR A 75 -7.91 -4.49 14.08
CA TYR A 75 -9.29 -4.95 14.08
C TYR A 75 -10.00 -4.69 15.43
N LYS A 76 -9.32 -4.94 16.56
CA LYS A 76 -9.86 -4.64 17.90
C LYS A 76 -10.17 -3.17 18.09
N LYS A 77 -9.25 -2.27 17.70
CA LYS A 77 -9.44 -0.81 17.74
C LYS A 77 -10.61 -0.37 16.88
N PHE A 78 -10.73 -0.95 15.67
CA PHE A 78 -11.87 -0.69 14.79
C PHE A 78 -13.20 -1.08 15.46
N LEU A 79 -13.25 -2.25 16.10
CA LEU A 79 -14.46 -2.70 16.83
C LEU A 79 -14.77 -1.79 18.02
N ALA A 80 -13.74 -1.36 18.77
CA ALA A 80 -13.90 -0.45 19.91
C ALA A 80 -14.32 0.96 19.51
N GLY A 81 -14.12 1.32 18.23
CA GLY A 81 -14.44 2.63 17.72
C GLY A 81 -13.43 3.69 18.07
N GLU A 82 -12.23 3.28 18.35
CA GLU A 82 -11.14 4.19 18.60
C GLU A 82 -10.79 4.98 17.34
N GLU A 83 -10.37 6.23 17.52
CA GLU A 83 -9.76 6.97 16.43
C GLU A 83 -8.43 6.32 16.05
N MET A 84 -8.38 5.75 14.86
CA MET A 84 -7.17 5.12 14.34
C MET A 84 -6.49 6.09 13.38
N GLY A 85 -5.28 6.52 13.76
CA GLY A 85 -4.38 7.21 12.83
C GLY A 85 -3.96 6.28 11.70
N ARG A 86 -3.57 6.85 10.56
CA ARG A 86 -3.05 6.08 9.43
C ARG A 86 -1.66 5.53 9.79
N GLU A 87 -1.56 4.27 10.21
CA GLU A 87 -0.28 3.62 10.41
C GLU A 87 0.34 3.23 9.06
N LYS A 88 1.52 3.81 8.77
CA LYS A 88 2.26 3.59 7.51
C LYS A 88 3.33 2.48 7.58
N LYS A 89 3.55 1.84 8.74
CA LYS A 89 4.62 0.84 8.92
C LYS A 89 4.05 -0.56 9.10
N GLY A 90 4.06 -1.34 8.02
CA GLY A 90 3.74 -2.78 8.02
C GLY A 90 2.32 -3.09 7.56
N CYS A 91 1.31 -2.76 8.34
CA CYS A 91 -0.10 -2.98 8.03
C CYS A 91 -0.77 -1.64 7.69
N SER A 92 -1.04 -1.42 6.42
CA SER A 92 -1.79 -0.23 6.00
C SER A 92 -3.29 -0.52 6.06
N PHE A 93 -4.09 0.42 6.57
CA PHE A 93 -5.54 0.23 6.65
C PHE A 93 -6.30 1.52 6.30
N TYR A 94 -7.56 1.35 5.96
CA TYR A 94 -8.50 2.42 5.69
C TYR A 94 -9.90 2.03 6.15
N ILE A 95 -10.64 2.98 6.69
CA ILE A 95 -12.03 2.81 7.10
C ILE A 95 -12.90 3.53 6.07
N ALA A 96 -13.56 2.77 5.21
CA ALA A 96 -14.42 3.29 4.15
C ALA A 96 -15.86 3.43 4.63
N THR A 97 -16.53 4.48 4.20
CA THR A 97 -17.98 4.61 4.33
C THR A 97 -18.70 3.79 3.25
N GLN A 98 -19.95 3.47 3.49
CA GLN A 98 -20.78 2.75 2.51
C GLN A 98 -20.91 3.54 1.21
N ASP A 99 -20.98 4.87 1.28
CA ASP A 99 -21.07 5.73 0.10
C ASP A 99 -19.77 5.71 -0.73
N GLU A 100 -18.61 5.63 -0.09
CA GLU A 100 -17.34 5.46 -0.80
C GLU A 100 -17.28 4.12 -1.54
N ILE A 101 -17.81 3.05 -0.94
CA ILE A 101 -17.86 1.74 -1.58
C ILE A 101 -18.80 1.76 -2.78
N ARG A 102 -19.94 2.44 -2.67
CA ARG A 102 -20.85 2.67 -3.80
C ARG A 102 -20.18 3.44 -4.94
N HIS A 103 -19.50 4.56 -4.64
CA HIS A 103 -18.78 5.36 -5.62
C HIS A 103 -17.69 4.55 -6.35
N ASN A 104 -17.06 3.62 -5.65
CA ASN A 104 -16.10 2.68 -6.21
C ASN A 104 -16.76 1.48 -6.93
N LYS A 105 -18.07 1.56 -7.21
CA LYS A 105 -18.84 0.50 -7.91
C LYS A 105 -18.75 -0.86 -7.20
N TYR A 106 -18.77 -0.84 -5.87
CA TYR A 106 -18.65 -2.03 -5.00
C TYR A 106 -17.38 -2.86 -5.25
N ASP A 107 -16.33 -2.24 -5.80
CA ASP A 107 -15.03 -2.89 -5.95
C ASP A 107 -14.31 -2.95 -4.60
N LEU A 108 -14.06 -4.14 -4.08
CA LEU A 108 -13.45 -4.39 -2.78
C LEU A 108 -11.92 -4.56 -2.83
N LYS A 109 -11.27 -4.18 -3.91
CA LYS A 109 -9.81 -4.18 -3.99
C LYS A 109 -9.23 -3.24 -2.96
N VAL A 110 -8.52 -3.79 -1.97
CA VAL A 110 -7.97 -3.05 -0.84
C VAL A 110 -7.08 -1.88 -1.29
N ILE A 111 -6.32 -2.08 -2.36
CA ILE A 111 -5.42 -1.06 -2.93
C ILE A 111 -6.14 0.26 -3.26
N LYS A 112 -7.40 0.21 -3.72
CA LYS A 112 -8.19 1.41 -4.02
C LYS A 112 -8.51 2.26 -2.80
N TYR A 113 -8.59 1.66 -1.63
CA TYR A 113 -8.93 2.36 -0.39
C TYR A 113 -7.69 2.77 0.40
N VAL A 114 -6.64 1.95 0.36
CA VAL A 114 -5.43 2.16 1.15
C VAL A 114 -4.42 3.05 0.43
N GLU A 115 -4.25 2.93 -0.88
CA GLU A 115 -3.27 3.69 -1.67
C GLU A 115 -3.82 5.00 -2.26
N ASP A 116 -5.09 5.07 -2.67
CA ASP A 116 -5.67 6.26 -3.30
C ASP A 116 -5.81 7.49 -2.38
N LYS A 117 -5.61 7.31 -1.08
CA LYS A 117 -5.54 8.41 -0.09
C LYS A 117 -4.17 8.63 0.54
N ILE A 118 -3.10 8.07 0.00
CA ILE A 118 -1.82 8.75 0.07
C ILE A 118 -2.08 10.05 -0.68
N GLU A 119 -2.19 11.16 0.07
CA GLU A 119 -2.26 12.49 -0.49
C GLU A 119 -1.40 12.52 -1.74
N ARG A 120 -2.02 12.66 -2.90
CA ARG A 120 -1.32 13.26 -4.02
C ARG A 120 -0.90 14.63 -3.47
N LYS A 121 0.30 14.72 -2.88
CA LYS A 121 0.95 16.01 -2.78
C LYS A 121 0.80 16.54 -4.19
N GLU A 122 0.03 17.60 -4.36
CA GLU A 122 0.07 18.36 -5.60
C GLU A 122 1.54 18.60 -5.83
N ILE A 123 2.10 17.79 -6.73
CA ILE A 123 3.47 17.97 -7.16
C ILE A 123 3.37 19.29 -7.89
N ASP A 124 3.85 20.35 -7.26
CA ASP A 124 4.01 21.62 -7.94
C ASP A 124 4.94 21.35 -9.12
N VAL A 125 4.32 21.25 -10.29
CA VAL A 125 5.01 20.89 -11.55
C VAL A 125 6.17 21.84 -11.78
N LYS A 126 6.05 23.13 -11.37
CA LYS A 126 7.15 24.10 -11.44
C LYS A 126 8.32 23.70 -10.57
N VAL A 127 8.06 23.30 -9.31
CA VAL A 127 9.13 22.86 -8.37
C VAL A 127 9.77 21.57 -8.87
N ALA A 128 8.99 20.65 -9.42
CA ALA A 128 9.51 19.41 -10.00
C ALA A 128 10.39 19.68 -11.23
N LEU A 129 9.98 20.58 -12.13
CA LEU A 129 10.75 20.98 -13.29
C LEU A 129 12.06 21.69 -12.89
N GLN A 130 12.00 22.65 -11.96
CA GLN A 130 13.22 23.28 -11.43
C GLN A 130 14.21 22.27 -10.85
N ARG A 131 13.69 21.25 -10.16
CA ARG A 131 14.55 20.19 -9.61
C ARG A 131 15.19 19.32 -10.68
N ILE A 132 14.49 19.09 -11.78
CA ILE A 132 15.05 18.40 -12.97
C ILE A 132 16.18 19.23 -13.56
N ASP A 133 15.95 20.52 -13.81
CA ASP A 133 16.96 21.43 -14.38
C ASP A 133 18.24 21.49 -13.50
N GLU A 134 18.07 21.60 -12.16
CA GLU A 134 19.19 21.56 -11.21
C GLU A 134 19.99 20.25 -11.29
N LEU A 135 19.30 19.12 -11.41
CA LEU A 135 19.93 17.80 -11.50
C LEU A 135 20.66 17.62 -12.81
N GLU A 136 20.12 18.11 -13.93
CA GLU A 136 20.78 18.09 -15.22
C GLU A 136 22.06 18.94 -15.23
N GLU A 137 22.05 20.13 -14.63
CA GLU A 137 23.22 20.99 -14.47
C GLU A 137 24.31 20.30 -13.65
N ARG A 138 23.94 19.67 -12.53
CA ARG A 138 24.88 18.90 -11.70
C ARG A 138 25.45 17.72 -12.47
N LEU A 139 24.66 17.02 -13.27
CA LEU A 139 25.10 15.91 -14.09
C LEU A 139 26.12 16.35 -15.12
N LYS A 140 25.91 17.49 -15.81
CA LYS A 140 26.87 18.10 -16.74
C LYS A 140 28.20 18.45 -16.07
N CYS A 141 28.13 19.00 -14.84
CA CYS A 141 29.33 19.34 -14.07
C CYS A 141 30.13 18.07 -13.71
N ILE A 142 29.45 17.00 -13.23
CA ILE A 142 30.12 15.74 -12.88
C ILE A 142 30.72 15.06 -14.12
N ASP A 143 29.99 15.05 -15.24
CA ASP A 143 30.48 14.48 -16.51
C ASP A 143 31.77 15.20 -17.01
N LYS A 144 31.80 16.52 -16.86
CA LYS A 144 33.02 17.29 -17.17
C LYS A 144 34.18 16.90 -16.25
N GLN A 145 33.97 16.86 -14.94
CA GLN A 145 35.00 16.43 -13.99
C GLN A 145 35.51 15.01 -14.27
N PHE A 146 34.61 14.11 -14.60
CA PHE A 146 34.97 12.73 -14.96
C PHE A 146 35.83 12.67 -16.21
N LYS A 147 35.48 13.45 -17.25
CA LYS A 147 36.26 13.55 -18.49
C LYS A 147 37.65 14.13 -18.22
N ASP A 148 37.75 15.16 -17.39
CA ASP A 148 39.03 15.77 -17.01
C ASP A 148 39.90 14.79 -16.21
N CYS A 149 39.34 14.04 -15.30
CA CYS A 149 40.03 12.97 -14.56
C CYS A 149 40.49 11.83 -15.49
N ALA A 150 39.63 11.38 -16.39
CA ALA A 150 39.94 10.34 -17.34
C ALA A 150 41.06 10.76 -18.32
N TRP A 151 41.04 12.05 -18.73
CA TRP A 151 42.13 12.59 -19.54
C TRP A 151 43.46 12.60 -18.79
N ARG A 152 43.49 13.08 -17.54
CA ARG A 152 44.73 13.08 -16.70
C ARG A 152 45.28 11.67 -16.52
N LEU A 153 44.43 10.67 -16.27
CA LEU A 153 44.88 9.30 -16.15
C LEU A 153 45.50 8.77 -17.44
N ARG A 154 44.93 9.08 -18.60
CA ARG A 154 45.50 8.72 -19.90
C ARG A 154 46.88 9.36 -20.17
N GLU A 155 47.10 10.58 -19.73
CA GLU A 155 48.39 11.19 -19.85
C GLU A 155 49.46 10.56 -18.96
N LEU A 156 49.08 10.16 -17.72
CA LEU A 156 49.96 9.47 -16.79
C LEU A 156 50.33 8.03 -17.21
N THR A 157 49.54 7.40 -18.09
CA THR A 157 49.80 6.03 -18.59
C THR A 157 50.54 6.02 -19.92
N LYS A 158 50.99 7.14 -20.45
CA LYS A 158 51.80 7.26 -21.69
C LYS A 158 53.29 7.31 -21.44
N GLU A 159 53.73 7.32 -20.17
CA GLU A 159 55.12 7.13 -19.76
C GLU A 159 55.37 5.62 -19.49
#